data_f6e17a6a76d2986a2372e6324a308248
#
_entry.id   f6e17a6a76d2986a2372e6324a308248
#
_cell.length_a   1.000
_cell.length_b   1.000
_cell.length_c   1.000
_cell.angle_alpha   90.00
_cell.angle_beta   90.00
_cell.angle_gamma   90.00
#
_symmetry.space_group_name_H-M   'P 1'
#
loop_
_entity.id
_entity.type
_entity.pdbx_description
1 polymer ?
#
loop_
_entity_poly.entity_id
_entity_poly.type
_entity_poly.pdbx_seq_one_letter_code
_entity_poly.pdbx_strand_id
1 'polypeptide(L)'
;FICINFGIDEKGRYLGNTGGHNMFNNFTKHWKNLEKNGIITNEEFVNATFTQHYRTVEEFRKPFDDPNSEISKSGLILKRCETMFTDCPFKVHYNKNKSTMSSREYAETLIPTMRSWSETVFKTALEKRNPNEINQIVDQFYNAYLEEVTENPSGHAMDYIHIVMDIEKKIN
;
A
#
# COMPACT_ATOMS: atom_id res chain seq x y z
N PHE A 1 -1.64 -17.38 19.55
CA PHE A 1 -2.38 -16.36 18.75
C PHE A 1 -1.69 -16.15 17.41
N ILE A 2 -2.45 -15.67 16.42
CA ILE A 2 -1.96 -15.36 15.09
C ILE A 2 -1.80 -13.85 14.98
N CYS A 3 -0.66 -13.40 14.45
CA CYS A 3 -0.38 -12.00 14.15
C CYS A 3 -0.10 -11.87 12.64
N ILE A 4 -0.75 -10.90 11.98
CA ILE A 4 -0.58 -10.64 10.56
C ILE A 4 -0.21 -9.16 10.39
N ASN A 5 0.90 -8.90 9.73
CA ASN A 5 1.38 -7.56 9.41
C ASN A 5 1.73 -7.44 7.94
N PHE A 6 1.72 -6.21 7.42
CA PHE A 6 2.37 -5.96 6.14
C PHE A 6 3.88 -6.19 6.26
N GLY A 7 4.47 -6.75 5.21
CA GLY A 7 5.88 -7.04 5.16
C GLY A 7 6.47 -6.92 3.76
N ILE A 8 7.74 -7.27 3.68
CA ILE A 8 8.50 -7.38 2.45
C ILE A 8 8.94 -8.84 2.27
N ASP A 9 8.80 -9.38 1.08
CA ASP A 9 9.21 -10.76 0.78
C ASP A 9 10.68 -10.83 0.34
N GLU A 10 11.17 -12.06 0.12
CA GLU A 10 12.54 -12.37 -0.30
C GLU A 10 12.94 -11.77 -1.65
N LYS A 11 11.94 -11.35 -2.46
CA LYS A 11 12.14 -10.66 -3.74
C LYS A 11 12.09 -9.13 -3.61
N GLY A 12 11.97 -8.60 -2.39
CA GLY A 12 11.85 -7.18 -2.13
C GLY A 12 10.47 -6.59 -2.48
N ARG A 13 9.42 -7.44 -2.62
CA ARG A 13 8.07 -6.99 -2.93
C ARG A 13 7.30 -6.69 -1.64
N TYR A 14 6.46 -5.69 -1.69
CA TYR A 14 5.59 -5.23 -0.61
C TYR A 14 4.24 -4.76 -1.17
N LEU A 15 3.37 -4.20 -0.35
CA LEU A 15 2.03 -3.74 -0.74
C LEU A 15 2.01 -3.01 -2.10
N GLY A 16 1.19 -3.49 -3.02
CA GLY A 16 1.00 -2.87 -4.34
C GLY A 16 2.21 -2.95 -5.26
N ASN A 17 3.12 -3.91 -5.08
CA ASN A 17 4.39 -4.02 -5.81
C ASN A 17 4.50 -5.26 -6.71
N THR A 18 3.46 -6.04 -6.85
CA THR A 18 3.54 -7.34 -7.55
C THR A 18 2.91 -7.34 -8.94
N GLY A 19 2.08 -6.36 -9.26
CA GLY A 19 1.32 -6.28 -10.51
C GLY A 19 2.06 -5.61 -11.68
N GLY A 20 3.30 -5.17 -11.49
CA GLY A 20 4.11 -4.48 -12.50
C GLY A 20 4.46 -3.05 -12.09
N HIS A 21 3.52 -2.11 -12.04
CA HIS A 21 3.76 -0.77 -11.55
C HIS A 21 3.53 -0.69 -10.04
N ASN A 22 4.52 -0.20 -9.31
CA ASN A 22 4.36 0.01 -7.87
C ASN A 22 3.36 1.15 -7.60
N MET A 23 2.39 0.90 -6.74
CA MET A 23 1.33 1.83 -6.37
C MET A 23 1.87 3.15 -5.80
N PHE A 24 2.86 3.11 -4.90
CA PHE A 24 3.45 4.31 -4.31
C PHE A 24 4.26 5.12 -5.32
N ASN A 25 4.94 4.45 -6.27
CA ASN A 25 5.62 5.13 -7.37
C ASN A 25 4.62 5.86 -8.26
N ASN A 26 3.43 5.29 -8.50
CA ASN A 26 2.37 5.95 -9.23
C ASN A 26 1.78 7.13 -8.45
N PHE A 27 1.58 7.02 -7.15
CA PHE A 27 1.21 8.17 -6.32
C PHE A 27 2.25 9.29 -6.47
N THR A 28 3.54 8.97 -6.33
CA THR A 28 4.62 9.95 -6.50
C THR A 28 4.62 10.56 -7.90
N LYS A 29 4.45 9.76 -8.95
CA LYS A 29 4.40 10.21 -10.35
C LYS A 29 3.28 11.22 -10.59
N HIS A 30 2.06 10.89 -10.21
CA HIS A 30 0.90 11.77 -10.42
C HIS A 30 0.98 13.03 -9.55
N TRP A 31 1.42 12.90 -8.29
CA TRP A 31 1.61 14.05 -7.41
C TRP A 31 2.71 14.99 -7.92
N LYS A 32 3.82 14.43 -8.42
CA LYS A 32 4.89 15.20 -9.08
C LYS A 32 4.43 15.90 -10.37
N ASN A 33 3.50 15.31 -11.10
CA ASN A 33 2.94 15.96 -12.28
C ASN A 33 2.13 17.21 -11.91
N LEU A 34 1.40 17.21 -10.79
CA LEU A 34 0.71 18.40 -10.30
C LEU A 34 1.71 19.51 -9.94
N GLU A 35 2.84 19.18 -9.30
CA GLU A 35 3.90 20.14 -8.99
C GLU A 35 4.53 20.70 -10.27
N LYS A 36 4.89 19.88 -11.24
CA LYS A 36 5.44 20.31 -12.51
C LYS A 36 4.53 21.26 -13.29
N ASN A 37 3.21 21.09 -13.15
CA ASN A 37 2.19 21.93 -13.79
C ASN A 37 1.86 23.18 -12.94
N GLY A 38 2.53 23.41 -11.82
CA GLY A 38 2.31 24.57 -10.95
C GLY A 38 0.97 24.52 -10.17
N ILE A 39 0.31 23.36 -10.11
CA ILE A 39 -0.96 23.18 -9.39
C ILE A 39 -0.69 23.08 -7.88
N ILE A 40 0.38 22.41 -7.50
CA ILE A 40 0.90 22.37 -6.13
C ILE A 40 2.32 22.89 -6.07
N THR A 41 2.74 23.34 -4.91
CA THR A 41 4.11 23.82 -4.66
C THR A 41 5.07 22.65 -4.39
N ASN A 42 6.37 22.90 -4.43
CA ASN A 42 7.37 21.92 -4.04
C ASN A 42 7.25 21.54 -2.54
N GLU A 43 6.89 22.48 -1.67
CA GLU A 43 6.63 22.21 -0.25
C GLU A 43 5.48 21.21 -0.09
N GLU A 44 4.37 21.43 -0.78
CA GLU A 44 3.21 20.52 -0.75
C GLU A 44 3.52 19.15 -1.37
N PHE A 45 4.39 19.11 -2.41
CA PHE A 45 4.86 17.86 -2.95
C PHE A 45 5.65 17.04 -1.92
N VAL A 46 6.59 17.66 -1.22
CA VAL A 46 7.44 17.01 -0.23
C VAL A 46 6.67 16.61 1.03
N ASN A 47 5.67 17.40 1.42
CA ASN A 47 4.85 17.13 2.60
C ASN A 47 3.92 15.90 2.42
N ALA A 48 3.62 15.47 1.20
CA ALA A 48 2.85 14.25 0.94
C ALA A 48 3.74 13.01 1.08
N THR A 49 4.09 12.66 2.31
CA THR A 49 4.99 11.55 2.61
C THR A 49 4.26 10.39 3.28
N PHE A 50 4.37 9.19 2.69
CA PHE A 50 3.95 7.94 3.32
C PHE A 50 5.06 7.41 4.22
N THR A 51 4.88 7.48 5.53
CA THR A 51 5.82 6.97 6.54
C THR A 51 5.57 5.48 6.79
N GLN A 52 6.03 4.62 5.90
CA GLN A 52 5.86 3.18 6.02
C GLN A 52 7.21 2.47 6.07
N HIS A 53 7.32 1.47 6.93
CA HIS A 53 8.46 0.58 7.01
C HIS A 53 7.98 -0.86 6.96
N TYR A 54 8.25 -1.55 5.86
CA TYR A 54 7.94 -2.97 5.70
C TYR A 54 9.13 -3.79 6.17
N ARG A 55 8.88 -4.73 7.09
CA ARG A 55 9.91 -5.62 7.66
C ARG A 55 9.95 -6.94 6.95
N THR A 56 11.13 -7.56 6.92
CA THR A 56 11.32 -8.92 6.44
C THR A 56 10.92 -9.95 7.49
N VAL A 57 10.87 -11.24 7.10
CA VAL A 57 10.67 -12.36 8.02
C VAL A 57 11.74 -12.36 9.10
N GLU A 58 13.01 -12.13 8.75
CA GLU A 58 14.14 -12.09 9.68
C GLU A 58 13.99 -11.00 10.72
N GLU A 59 13.55 -9.81 10.31
CA GLU A 59 13.32 -8.69 11.23
C GLU A 59 12.17 -8.97 12.20
N PHE A 60 11.10 -9.65 11.75
CA PHE A 60 10.02 -10.09 12.64
C PHE A 60 10.46 -11.22 13.60
N ARG A 61 11.34 -12.12 13.17
CA ARG A 61 11.87 -13.22 14.00
C ARG A 61 12.85 -12.74 15.07
N LYS A 62 13.65 -11.74 14.76
CA LYS A 62 14.75 -11.28 15.61
C LYS A 62 14.40 -11.10 17.09
N PRO A 63 13.25 -10.51 17.51
CA PRO A 63 12.89 -10.39 18.92
C PRO A 63 12.62 -11.74 19.62
N PHE A 64 12.25 -12.78 18.86
CA PHE A 64 12.00 -14.13 19.39
C PHE A 64 13.29 -14.96 19.46
N ASP A 65 14.24 -14.71 18.56
CA ASP A 65 15.52 -15.42 18.49
C ASP A 65 16.54 -14.86 19.51
N ASP A 66 16.36 -13.62 19.97
CA ASP A 66 17.20 -13.00 21.01
C ASP A 66 16.71 -13.40 22.41
N PRO A 67 17.48 -14.23 23.17
CA PRO A 67 17.09 -14.65 24.52
C PRO A 67 17.03 -13.51 25.53
N ASN A 68 17.65 -12.36 25.25
CA ASN A 68 17.65 -11.17 26.11
C ASN A 68 16.51 -10.22 25.80
N SER A 69 15.74 -10.44 24.73
CA SER A 69 14.59 -9.62 24.37
C SER A 69 13.47 -9.74 25.41
N GLU A 70 12.68 -8.71 25.55
CA GLU A 70 11.47 -8.73 26.40
C GLU A 70 10.42 -9.74 25.88
N ILE A 71 10.39 -9.99 24.58
CA ILE A 71 9.53 -11.00 23.95
C ILE A 71 9.90 -12.41 24.44
N SER A 72 11.17 -12.79 24.35
CA SER A 72 11.66 -14.10 24.82
C SER A 72 11.49 -14.25 26.33
N LYS A 73 11.85 -13.24 27.13
CA LYS A 73 11.66 -13.22 28.58
C LYS A 73 10.20 -13.34 28.99
N SER A 74 9.28 -12.82 28.20
CA SER A 74 7.84 -12.95 28.45
C SER A 74 7.31 -14.37 28.27
N GLY A 75 8.12 -15.31 27.73
CA GLY A 75 7.73 -16.68 27.44
C GLY A 75 6.87 -16.82 26.18
N LEU A 76 6.93 -15.86 25.26
CA LEU A 76 6.36 -15.99 23.93
C LEU A 76 7.30 -16.79 23.02
N ILE A 77 6.73 -17.77 22.31
CA ILE A 77 7.45 -18.65 21.39
C ILE A 77 6.88 -18.48 19.99
N LEU A 78 7.73 -18.14 19.04
CA LEU A 78 7.38 -18.10 17.64
C LEU A 78 7.37 -19.51 17.06
N LYS A 79 6.21 -20.01 16.63
CA LYS A 79 6.05 -21.33 16.01
C LYS A 79 6.21 -21.27 14.51
N ARG A 80 5.71 -20.19 13.88
CA ARG A 80 5.77 -19.95 12.45
C ARG A 80 5.96 -18.46 12.19
N CYS A 81 6.76 -18.13 11.19
CA CYS A 81 6.89 -16.78 10.66
C CYS A 81 7.23 -16.92 9.18
N GLU A 82 6.29 -16.51 8.32
CA GLU A 82 6.45 -16.69 6.88
C GLU A 82 5.73 -15.59 6.10
N THR A 83 6.14 -15.37 4.86
CA THR A 83 5.44 -14.49 3.93
C THR A 83 4.17 -15.15 3.40
N MET A 84 3.10 -14.36 3.28
CA MET A 84 1.87 -14.73 2.59
C MET A 84 1.55 -13.67 1.54
N PHE A 85 1.45 -14.13 0.31
CA PHE A 85 0.98 -13.29 -0.80
C PHE A 85 -0.54 -13.37 -0.93
N THR A 86 -1.18 -12.21 -1.08
CA THR A 86 -2.62 -12.12 -1.33
C THR A 86 -2.85 -11.27 -2.56
N ASP A 87 -3.41 -11.90 -3.59
CA ASP A 87 -3.78 -11.22 -4.83
C ASP A 87 -4.77 -10.09 -4.58
N CYS A 88 -4.63 -9.01 -5.35
CA CYS A 88 -5.63 -7.96 -5.41
C CYS A 88 -6.98 -8.53 -5.88
N PRO A 89 -8.04 -8.51 -5.05
CA PRO A 89 -9.32 -9.13 -5.39
C PRO A 89 -9.96 -8.47 -6.61
N PHE A 90 -9.79 -7.17 -6.78
CA PHE A 90 -10.29 -6.43 -7.94
C PHE A 90 -9.59 -6.88 -9.24
N LYS A 91 -8.27 -7.11 -9.18
CA LYS A 91 -7.50 -7.62 -10.31
C LYS A 91 -7.90 -9.04 -10.68
N VAL A 92 -8.07 -9.89 -9.67
CA VAL A 92 -8.56 -11.27 -9.87
C VAL A 92 -9.93 -11.25 -10.52
N HIS A 93 -10.85 -10.40 -10.03
CA HIS A 93 -12.19 -10.27 -10.59
C HIS A 93 -12.16 -9.77 -12.04
N TYR A 94 -11.40 -8.70 -12.32
CA TYR A 94 -11.21 -8.17 -13.69
C TYR A 94 -10.67 -9.24 -14.63
N ASN A 95 -9.62 -9.98 -14.24
CA ASN A 95 -9.00 -10.99 -15.07
C ASN A 95 -9.96 -12.15 -15.40
N LYS A 96 -10.85 -12.51 -14.48
CA LYS A 96 -11.88 -13.54 -14.71
C LYS A 96 -13.03 -13.07 -15.60
N ASN A 97 -13.28 -11.77 -15.66
CA ASN A 97 -14.45 -11.18 -16.33
C ASN A 97 -14.07 -10.23 -17.49
N LYS A 98 -12.90 -10.40 -18.11
CA LYS A 98 -12.43 -9.51 -19.19
C LYS A 98 -13.37 -9.37 -20.40
N SER A 99 -14.26 -10.32 -20.60
CA SER A 99 -15.27 -10.26 -21.67
C SER A 99 -16.49 -9.41 -21.32
N THR A 100 -16.71 -9.12 -20.06
CA THR A 100 -17.91 -8.43 -19.55
C THR A 100 -17.59 -7.19 -18.70
N MET A 101 -16.35 -7.04 -18.24
CA MET A 101 -15.88 -5.91 -17.42
C MET A 101 -14.84 -5.12 -18.21
N SER A 102 -15.11 -3.86 -18.46
CA SER A 102 -14.19 -2.94 -19.11
C SER A 102 -13.00 -2.57 -18.20
N SER A 103 -11.91 -2.06 -18.79
CA SER A 103 -10.79 -1.52 -18.03
C SER A 103 -11.18 -0.30 -17.20
N ARG A 104 -12.16 0.47 -17.68
CA ARG A 104 -12.72 1.61 -16.94
C ARG A 104 -13.42 1.17 -15.65
N GLU A 105 -14.28 0.16 -15.71
CA GLU A 105 -14.96 -0.40 -14.53
C GLU A 105 -13.96 -0.98 -13.53
N TYR A 106 -12.87 -1.59 -14.01
CA TYR A 106 -11.78 -2.03 -13.13
C TYR A 106 -11.12 -0.84 -12.42
N ALA A 107 -10.77 0.21 -13.15
CA ALA A 107 -10.16 1.41 -12.59
C ALA A 107 -11.07 2.09 -11.56
N GLU A 108 -12.38 2.19 -11.85
CA GLU A 108 -13.41 2.75 -10.97
C GLU A 108 -13.64 1.92 -9.69
N THR A 109 -13.18 0.67 -9.66
CA THR A 109 -13.18 -0.15 -8.44
C THR A 109 -11.87 -0.01 -7.67
N LEU A 110 -10.73 -0.03 -8.37
CA LEU A 110 -9.40 -0.02 -7.76
C LEU A 110 -9.05 1.33 -7.14
N ILE A 111 -9.25 2.43 -7.89
CA ILE A 111 -8.79 3.76 -7.46
C ILE A 111 -9.56 4.29 -6.24
N PRO A 112 -10.90 4.20 -6.14
CA PRO A 112 -11.60 4.60 -4.94
C PRO A 112 -11.16 3.81 -3.70
N THR A 113 -10.84 2.53 -3.86
CA THR A 113 -10.30 1.71 -2.76
C THR A 113 -8.92 2.22 -2.29
N MET A 114 -8.02 2.55 -3.22
CA MET A 114 -6.73 3.18 -2.87
C MET A 114 -6.94 4.55 -2.21
N ARG A 115 -7.85 5.35 -2.75
CA ARG A 115 -8.19 6.67 -2.24
C ARG A 115 -8.67 6.63 -0.78
N SER A 116 -9.50 5.65 -0.42
CA SER A 116 -10.15 5.57 0.90
C SER A 116 -9.18 5.58 2.09
N TRP A 117 -7.95 5.10 1.91
CA TRP A 117 -6.94 5.08 2.98
C TRP A 117 -5.76 6.03 2.72
N SER A 118 -5.53 6.48 1.49
CA SER A 118 -4.37 7.31 1.13
C SER A 118 -4.70 8.81 1.01
N GLU A 119 -5.97 9.16 0.82
CA GLU A 119 -6.40 10.55 0.58
C GLU A 119 -5.96 11.54 1.67
N THR A 120 -6.00 11.11 2.92
CA THR A 120 -5.63 11.95 4.07
C THR A 120 -4.19 12.47 3.96
N VAL A 121 -3.25 11.68 3.43
CA VAL A 121 -1.86 12.08 3.26
C VAL A 121 -1.76 13.30 2.32
N PHE A 122 -2.47 13.26 1.19
CA PHE A 122 -2.48 14.34 0.21
C PHE A 122 -3.23 15.58 0.71
N LYS A 123 -4.36 15.39 1.41
CA LYS A 123 -5.11 16.50 2.03
C LYS A 123 -4.29 17.20 3.10
N THR A 124 -3.57 16.46 3.93
CA THR A 124 -2.69 17.03 4.96
C THR A 124 -1.56 17.85 4.33
N ALA A 125 -0.99 17.39 3.21
CA ALA A 125 0.04 18.16 2.50
C ALA A 125 -0.47 19.52 1.97
N LEU A 126 -1.77 19.66 1.78
CA LEU A 126 -2.47 20.87 1.28
C LEU A 126 -3.15 21.68 2.39
N GLU A 127 -2.94 21.38 3.67
CA GLU A 127 -3.72 21.93 4.81
C GLU A 127 -3.76 23.46 4.88
N LYS A 128 -2.78 24.16 4.25
CA LYS A 128 -2.73 25.62 4.20
C LYS A 128 -3.69 26.24 3.16
N ARG A 129 -4.33 25.41 2.30
CA ARG A 129 -5.28 25.84 1.28
C ARG A 129 -6.72 25.80 1.80
N ASN A 130 -7.64 26.41 1.06
CA ASN A 130 -9.05 26.32 1.39
C ASN A 130 -9.59 24.89 1.08
N PRO A 131 -10.64 24.42 1.80
CA PRO A 131 -11.15 23.05 1.65
C PRO A 131 -11.65 22.70 0.23
N ASN A 132 -12.21 23.66 -0.50
CA ASN A 132 -12.70 23.42 -1.86
C ASN A 132 -11.53 23.18 -2.82
N GLU A 133 -10.47 23.98 -2.70
CA GLU A 133 -9.26 23.83 -3.51
C GLU A 133 -8.56 22.49 -3.22
N ILE A 134 -8.45 22.10 -1.93
CA ILE A 134 -7.91 20.80 -1.52
C ILE A 134 -8.66 19.67 -2.22
N ASN A 135 -10.00 19.67 -2.17
CA ASN A 135 -10.80 18.62 -2.79
C ASN A 135 -10.59 18.58 -4.31
N GLN A 136 -10.57 19.73 -4.98
CA GLN A 136 -10.35 19.81 -6.43
C GLN A 136 -8.99 19.24 -6.85
N ILE A 137 -7.91 19.58 -6.13
CA ILE A 137 -6.56 19.09 -6.41
C ILE A 137 -6.48 17.57 -6.19
N VAL A 138 -7.06 17.09 -5.09
CA VAL A 138 -7.07 15.65 -4.77
C VAL A 138 -7.93 14.87 -5.76
N ASP A 139 -9.06 15.40 -6.20
CA ASP A 139 -9.88 14.81 -7.25
C ASP A 139 -9.12 14.74 -8.58
N GLN A 140 -8.43 15.81 -8.97
CA GLN A 140 -7.59 15.83 -10.16
C GLN A 140 -6.49 14.76 -10.11
N PHE A 141 -5.85 14.60 -8.95
CA PHE A 141 -4.82 13.59 -8.72
C PHE A 141 -5.35 12.17 -8.93
N TYR A 142 -6.45 11.79 -8.27
CA TYR A 142 -7.01 10.44 -8.40
C TYR A 142 -7.64 10.19 -9.77
N ASN A 143 -8.21 11.18 -10.40
CA ASN A 143 -8.73 11.06 -11.76
C ASN A 143 -7.61 10.79 -12.77
N ALA A 144 -6.47 11.47 -12.65
CA ALA A 144 -5.31 11.20 -13.51
C ALA A 144 -4.78 9.76 -13.33
N TYR A 145 -4.78 9.25 -12.10
CA TYR A 145 -4.38 7.86 -11.84
C TYR A 145 -5.43 6.87 -12.37
N LEU A 146 -6.71 7.19 -12.25
CA LEU A 146 -7.80 6.37 -12.79
C LEU A 146 -7.71 6.23 -14.32
N GLU A 147 -7.41 7.32 -15.03
CA GLU A 147 -7.20 7.27 -16.49
C GLU A 147 -5.99 6.38 -16.84
N GLU A 148 -4.87 6.46 -16.12
CA GLU A 148 -3.72 5.58 -16.36
C GLU A 148 -4.06 4.11 -16.15
N VAL A 149 -4.81 3.76 -15.11
CA VAL A 149 -5.27 2.39 -14.87
C VAL A 149 -6.23 1.93 -15.98
N THR A 150 -7.09 2.82 -16.47
CA THR A 150 -8.00 2.54 -17.58
C THR A 150 -7.24 2.21 -18.87
N GLU A 151 -6.18 2.96 -19.16
CA GLU A 151 -5.34 2.76 -20.34
C GLU A 151 -4.46 1.49 -20.22
N ASN A 152 -3.95 1.20 -19.02
CA ASN A 152 -3.07 0.05 -18.77
C ASN A 152 -3.52 -0.79 -17.55
N PRO A 153 -4.67 -1.45 -17.60
CA PRO A 153 -5.19 -2.20 -16.46
C PRO A 153 -4.30 -3.38 -16.05
N SER A 154 -3.47 -3.90 -16.97
CA SER A 154 -2.61 -5.06 -16.69
C SER A 154 -1.47 -4.73 -15.72
N GLY A 155 -0.96 -3.50 -15.73
CA GLY A 155 0.17 -3.06 -14.93
C GLY A 155 -0.17 -2.67 -13.48
N HIS A 156 -1.45 -2.57 -13.12
CA HIS A 156 -1.88 -2.02 -11.83
C HIS A 156 -2.64 -3.04 -11.00
N ALA A 157 -2.32 -3.10 -9.72
CA ALA A 157 -3.00 -3.90 -8.70
C ALA A 157 -2.69 -3.36 -7.30
N MET A 158 -3.55 -3.69 -6.32
CA MET A 158 -3.29 -3.49 -4.90
C MET A 158 -3.27 -4.87 -4.22
N ASP A 159 -2.22 -5.61 -4.48
CA ASP A 159 -1.92 -6.89 -3.86
C ASP A 159 -1.16 -6.69 -2.55
N TYR A 160 -1.14 -7.74 -1.72
CA TYR A 160 -0.60 -7.65 -0.38
C TYR A 160 0.52 -8.68 -0.17
N ILE A 161 1.58 -8.24 0.48
CA ILE A 161 2.57 -9.12 1.11
C ILE A 161 2.39 -9.00 2.62
N HIS A 162 2.03 -10.10 3.24
CA HIS A 162 1.90 -10.18 4.69
C HIS A 162 3.01 -11.05 5.28
N ILE A 163 3.39 -10.74 6.52
CA ILE A 163 4.12 -11.66 7.38
C ILE A 163 3.11 -12.22 8.37
N VAL A 164 2.95 -13.54 8.34
CA VAL A 164 2.06 -14.30 9.24
C VAL A 164 2.90 -14.96 10.30
N MET A 165 2.56 -14.72 11.57
CA MET A 165 3.21 -15.29 12.72
C MET A 165 2.23 -16.09 13.57
N ASP A 166 2.58 -17.34 13.89
CA ASP A 166 1.94 -18.14 14.94
C ASP A 166 2.79 -18.04 16.20
N ILE A 167 2.18 -17.56 17.27
CA ILE A 167 2.85 -17.29 18.52
C ILE A 167 2.16 -18.05 19.64
N GLU A 168 2.91 -18.81 20.41
CA GLU A 168 2.46 -19.54 21.61
C GLU A 168 2.99 -18.88 22.87
N LYS A 169 2.20 -18.89 23.94
CA LYS A 169 2.63 -18.50 25.29
C LYS A 169 2.96 -19.74 26.08
N LYS A 170 4.18 -19.86 26.61
CA LYS A 170 4.48 -20.86 27.64
C LYS A 170 3.58 -20.62 28.85
N ILE A 171 2.86 -21.64 29.27
CA ILE A 171 2.15 -21.69 30.55
C ILE A 171 3.15 -22.30 31.52
N ASN A 172 3.58 -21.51 32.48
CA ASN A 172 4.43 -22.00 33.59
C ASN A 172 3.56 -22.76 34.58
#